data_00e2df066317e9c108324e9c80153ba8
#
_entry.id   00e2df066317e9c108324e9c80153ba8
#
_cell.length_a   1.000
_cell.length_b   1.000
_cell.length_c   1.000
_cell.angle_alpha   90.00
_cell.angle_beta   90.00
_cell.angle_gamma   90.00
#
_symmetry.space_group_name_H-M   'P 1'
#
loop_
_entity.id
_entity.type
_entity.pdbx_description
1 polymer ?
#
loop_
_entity_poly.entity_id
_entity_poly.type
_entity_poly.pdbx_seq_one_letter_code
_entity_poly.pdbx_strand_id
1 'polypeptide(L)'
;VAKCAMENGKHAAIEVPSAMNLEQCWNLIDLSEKTRLHCFILENCCYDDYEMKSLLMAQDGVFGEVIRAEGAYIHELSEFWKYYWKDPNDNDKDNLHWRMKYNMENRGDLYATHGLGPVAQCMDIHRGDRFTTLIAMDTESFAGKEWVKKNTGKESEEFRNGDHTTTLMRTAKGKVVEIQHNVMTPQPYNRLFKLTGTKGYATKYPTEEFAIAGDALTGTDAPKMDNINAHGFLNAEQKKALMEKYRHPILEKYAEKGRHLGHGGMDYVMDSRLVYCLQHGLPLDMDVYDMAEWCALGELGAISMDNNCAAVTFPDFTRGYWNEVKGYTHAYATPAQEAEQEAYADAYTAAQKEAVAKLKLWELYDAAKNAEGKTKTGATKKYEKAAARLDSQIEKILKVKK
;
A
#
# COMPACT_ATOMS: atom_id res chain seq x y z
N VAL A 1 4.31 -5.60 16.24
CA VAL A 1 3.91 -4.21 16.55
C VAL A 1 2.40 -4.06 16.44
N ALA A 2 1.75 -4.33 15.28
CA ALA A 2 0.31 -4.13 15.07
C ALA A 2 -0.58 -4.89 16.06
N LYS A 3 -0.26 -6.17 16.33
CA LYS A 3 -0.93 -6.97 17.35
C LYS A 3 -0.93 -6.25 18.72
N CYS A 4 0.23 -5.80 19.18
CA CYS A 4 0.35 -5.07 20.44
C CYS A 4 -0.46 -3.76 20.42
N ALA A 5 -0.46 -3.02 19.31
CA ALA A 5 -1.25 -1.78 19.19
C ALA A 5 -2.75 -2.07 19.37
N MET A 6 -3.29 -3.05 18.63
CA MET A 6 -4.72 -3.39 18.70
C MET A 6 -5.11 -4.01 20.06
N GLU A 7 -4.27 -4.83 20.68
CA GLU A 7 -4.48 -5.35 22.04
C GLU A 7 -4.53 -4.23 23.09
N ASN A 8 -3.90 -3.08 22.81
CA ASN A 8 -3.93 -1.89 23.67
C ASN A 8 -4.89 -0.79 23.19
N GLY A 9 -5.90 -1.14 22.38
CA GLY A 9 -6.98 -0.25 21.98
C GLY A 9 -6.56 0.83 20.97
N LYS A 10 -5.55 0.56 20.12
CA LYS A 10 -5.06 1.46 19.07
C LYS A 10 -5.28 0.85 17.69
N HIS A 11 -5.64 1.67 16.71
CA HIS A 11 -5.55 1.29 15.31
C HIS A 11 -4.11 1.01 14.93
N ALA A 12 -3.89 0.19 13.90
CA ALA A 12 -2.57 -0.10 13.35
C ALA A 12 -2.49 0.28 11.88
N ALA A 13 -1.39 0.91 11.48
CA ALA A 13 -1.01 1.09 10.09
C ALA A 13 0.37 0.46 9.90
N ILE A 14 0.53 -0.38 8.88
CA ILE A 14 1.71 -1.23 8.72
C ILE A 14 2.28 -1.07 7.32
N GLU A 15 3.58 -0.78 7.27
CA GLU A 15 4.37 -0.82 6.04
C GLU A 15 4.34 -2.19 5.37
N VAL A 16 4.53 -2.21 4.06
CA VAL A 16 4.60 -3.41 3.24
C VAL A 16 5.96 -4.13 3.37
N PRO A 17 5.97 -5.47 3.42
CA PRO A 17 4.84 -6.37 3.58
C PRO A 17 4.37 -6.39 5.03
N SER A 18 3.08 -6.22 5.23
CA SER A 18 2.48 -6.09 6.57
C SER A 18 2.41 -7.42 7.32
N ALA A 19 2.37 -8.54 6.61
CA ALA A 19 2.45 -9.90 7.12
C ALA A 19 3.35 -10.73 6.21
N MET A 20 4.03 -11.73 6.77
CA MET A 20 5.01 -12.55 6.05
C MET A 20 4.57 -14.02 5.89
N ASN A 21 3.45 -14.41 6.51
CA ASN A 21 2.88 -15.75 6.41
C ASN A 21 1.39 -15.74 6.72
N LEU A 22 0.72 -16.85 6.41
CA LEU A 22 -0.73 -17.02 6.59
C LEU A 22 -1.17 -16.93 8.05
N GLU A 23 -0.36 -17.44 8.97
CA GLU A 23 -0.66 -17.33 10.40
C GLU A 23 -0.74 -15.88 10.86
N GLN A 24 0.20 -15.05 10.43
CA GLN A 24 0.19 -13.61 10.72
C GLN A 24 -1.02 -12.92 10.08
N CYS A 25 -1.38 -13.27 8.84
CA CYS A 25 -2.56 -12.75 8.17
C CYS A 25 -3.83 -13.03 9.00
N TRP A 26 -4.07 -14.28 9.38
CA TRP A 26 -5.22 -14.66 10.19
C TRP A 26 -5.22 -14.03 11.58
N ASN A 27 -4.07 -13.98 12.25
CA ASN A 27 -3.95 -13.35 13.56
C ASN A 27 -4.33 -11.87 13.55
N LEU A 28 -3.97 -11.12 12.50
CA LEU A 28 -4.33 -9.71 12.37
C LEU A 28 -5.81 -9.53 12.03
N ILE A 29 -6.39 -10.39 11.22
CA ILE A 29 -7.83 -10.39 10.93
C ILE A 29 -8.62 -10.67 12.21
N ASP A 30 -8.33 -11.78 12.89
CA ASP A 30 -9.04 -12.18 14.10
C ASP A 30 -8.97 -11.09 15.18
N LEU A 31 -7.83 -10.45 15.30
CA LEU A 31 -7.64 -9.38 16.28
C LEU A 31 -8.39 -8.11 15.88
N SER A 32 -8.35 -7.71 14.60
CA SER A 32 -9.10 -6.58 14.09
C SER A 32 -10.61 -6.77 14.29
N GLU A 33 -11.15 -7.93 13.94
CA GLU A 33 -12.55 -8.26 14.14
C GLU A 33 -12.94 -8.27 15.64
N LYS A 34 -12.13 -8.91 16.48
CA LYS A 34 -12.36 -8.99 17.94
C LYS A 34 -12.33 -7.63 18.61
N THR A 35 -11.38 -6.78 18.26
CA THR A 35 -11.20 -5.46 18.90
C THR A 35 -12.01 -4.37 18.22
N ARG A 36 -12.50 -4.59 17.00
CA ARG A 36 -13.12 -3.60 16.11
C ARG A 36 -12.19 -2.41 15.84
N LEU A 37 -10.91 -2.66 15.80
CA LEU A 37 -9.88 -1.67 15.47
C LEU A 37 -9.39 -1.87 14.05
N HIS A 38 -9.09 -0.80 13.37
CA HIS A 38 -8.54 -0.85 12.03
C HIS A 38 -7.10 -1.38 12.03
N CYS A 39 -6.81 -2.22 11.03
CA CYS A 39 -5.46 -2.63 10.66
C CYS A 39 -5.29 -2.30 9.17
N PHE A 40 -4.55 -1.24 8.87
CA PHE A 40 -4.39 -0.67 7.54
C PHE A 40 -3.04 -1.08 6.96
N ILE A 41 -3.03 -1.54 5.71
CA ILE A 41 -1.79 -1.73 4.96
C ILE A 41 -1.40 -0.42 4.27
N LEU A 42 -0.14 -0.01 4.42
CA LEU A 42 0.40 1.19 3.78
C LEU A 42 0.89 0.87 2.35
N GLU A 43 -0.06 0.55 1.46
CA GLU A 43 0.22 0.25 0.05
C GLU A 43 0.06 1.51 -0.80
N ASN A 44 1.13 2.26 -0.92
CA ASN A 44 1.16 3.57 -1.59
C ASN A 44 0.86 3.50 -3.08
N CYS A 45 1.16 2.38 -3.75
CA CYS A 45 0.95 2.25 -5.19
C CYS A 45 -0.53 2.27 -5.61
N CYS A 46 -1.46 2.02 -4.67
CA CYS A 46 -2.89 2.24 -4.89
C CYS A 46 -3.27 3.72 -5.10
N TYR A 47 -2.37 4.65 -4.78
CA TYR A 47 -2.59 6.10 -4.91
C TYR A 47 -1.76 6.76 -6.01
N ASP A 48 -1.17 5.98 -6.90
CA ASP A 48 -0.52 6.51 -8.09
C ASP A 48 -1.55 7.03 -9.10
N ASP A 49 -1.20 8.10 -9.81
CA ASP A 49 -2.13 8.83 -10.68
C ASP A 49 -2.77 7.96 -11.75
N TYR A 50 -1.98 7.13 -12.43
CA TYR A 50 -2.48 6.25 -13.48
C TYR A 50 -3.39 5.14 -12.94
N GLU A 51 -3.01 4.52 -11.82
CA GLU A 51 -3.77 3.48 -11.14
C GLU A 51 -5.12 4.00 -10.65
N MET A 52 -5.14 5.17 -10.01
CA MET A 52 -6.39 5.77 -9.51
C MET A 52 -7.32 6.21 -10.64
N LYS A 53 -6.79 6.74 -11.74
CA LYS A 53 -7.60 7.05 -12.95
C LYS A 53 -8.16 5.79 -13.58
N SER A 54 -7.34 4.75 -13.70
CA SER A 54 -7.77 3.45 -14.25
C SER A 54 -8.84 2.79 -13.37
N LEU A 55 -8.75 2.97 -12.05
CA LEU A 55 -9.79 2.51 -11.13
C LEU A 55 -11.14 3.20 -11.41
N LEU A 56 -11.17 4.52 -11.57
CA LEU A 56 -12.40 5.24 -11.92
C LEU A 56 -12.94 4.80 -13.29
N MET A 57 -12.06 4.57 -14.26
CA MET A 57 -12.46 4.05 -15.59
C MET A 57 -13.05 2.65 -15.49
N ALA A 58 -12.48 1.78 -14.65
CA ALA A 58 -13.02 0.44 -14.40
C ALA A 58 -14.40 0.51 -13.74
N GLN A 59 -14.58 1.35 -12.74
CA GLN A 59 -15.85 1.57 -12.04
C GLN A 59 -16.94 2.13 -12.96
N ASP A 60 -16.59 3.00 -13.90
CA ASP A 60 -17.51 3.55 -14.90
C ASP A 60 -17.76 2.59 -16.09
N GLY A 61 -17.07 1.45 -16.14
CA GLY A 61 -17.26 0.43 -17.18
C GLY A 61 -16.56 0.72 -18.51
N VAL A 62 -15.59 1.65 -18.55
CA VAL A 62 -14.80 1.95 -19.77
C VAL A 62 -14.09 0.71 -20.31
N PHE A 63 -13.64 -0.19 -19.43
CA PHE A 63 -13.01 -1.44 -19.84
C PHE A 63 -14.01 -2.59 -20.03
N GLY A 64 -15.31 -2.37 -19.80
CA GLY A 64 -16.30 -3.45 -19.66
C GLY A 64 -16.00 -4.27 -18.41
N GLU A 65 -16.24 -5.59 -18.46
CA GLU A 65 -15.83 -6.49 -17.37
C GLU A 65 -14.31 -6.71 -17.44
N VAL A 66 -13.58 -6.35 -16.39
CA VAL A 66 -12.12 -6.65 -16.28
C VAL A 66 -11.96 -8.14 -16.02
N ILE A 67 -11.43 -8.86 -16.99
CA ILE A 67 -11.32 -10.33 -16.97
C ILE A 67 -9.92 -10.83 -16.61
N ARG A 68 -8.89 -10.00 -16.82
CA ARG A 68 -7.50 -10.30 -16.50
C ARG A 68 -6.78 -9.04 -16.05
N ALA A 69 -5.90 -9.19 -15.06
CA ALA A 69 -4.99 -8.15 -14.65
C ALA A 69 -3.56 -8.69 -14.49
N GLU A 70 -2.58 -7.81 -14.66
CA GLU A 70 -1.16 -8.10 -14.45
C GLU A 70 -0.55 -7.03 -13.56
N GLY A 71 0.15 -7.46 -12.52
CA GLY A 71 0.93 -6.61 -11.64
C GLY A 71 2.33 -7.17 -11.42
N ALA A 72 3.23 -6.36 -10.89
CA ALA A 72 4.59 -6.82 -10.60
C ALA A 72 5.27 -5.98 -9.51
N TYR A 73 6.32 -6.54 -8.95
CA TYR A 73 7.40 -5.80 -8.31
C TYR A 73 8.72 -6.21 -8.95
N ILE A 74 9.07 -5.54 -10.04
CA ILE A 74 10.35 -5.69 -10.73
C ILE A 74 11.17 -4.46 -10.40
N HIS A 75 12.19 -4.63 -9.54
CA HIS A 75 12.97 -3.53 -9.00
C HIS A 75 14.37 -4.01 -8.67
N GLU A 76 15.35 -3.69 -9.50
CA GLU A 76 16.74 -4.03 -9.22
C GLU A 76 17.20 -3.36 -7.92
N LEU A 77 17.36 -4.15 -6.85
CA LEU A 77 17.71 -3.68 -5.51
C LEU A 77 19.12 -4.11 -5.06
N SER A 78 19.84 -4.86 -5.88
CA SER A 78 21.13 -5.42 -5.50
C SER A 78 22.16 -4.35 -5.14
N GLU A 79 22.14 -3.19 -5.81
CA GLU A 79 22.99 -2.07 -5.47
C GLU A 79 22.52 -1.32 -4.21
N PHE A 80 21.20 -1.15 -4.03
CA PHE A 80 20.66 -0.55 -2.81
C PHE A 80 20.99 -1.39 -1.58
N TRP A 81 20.97 -2.70 -1.69
CA TRP A 81 21.27 -3.57 -0.56
C TRP A 81 22.69 -3.46 -0.06
N LYS A 82 23.64 -2.98 -0.84
CA LYS A 82 24.98 -2.62 -0.37
C LYS A 82 24.95 -1.45 0.63
N TYR A 83 24.05 -0.50 0.44
CA TYR A 83 23.96 0.68 1.29
C TYR A 83 23.10 0.44 2.54
N TYR A 84 22.07 -0.38 2.42
CA TYR A 84 21.16 -0.74 3.53
C TYR A 84 21.63 -1.95 4.35
N TRP A 85 22.81 -2.49 4.06
CA TRP A 85 23.30 -3.75 4.61
C TRP A 85 23.90 -3.66 5.98
N LYS A 86 24.44 -2.53 6.33
CA LYS A 86 25.03 -2.31 7.63
C LYS A 86 24.16 -1.31 8.36
N ASP A 87 23.51 -1.73 9.44
CA ASP A 87 23.20 -0.79 10.48
C ASP A 87 24.52 -0.09 10.82
N PRO A 88 24.66 1.24 10.60
CA PRO A 88 25.90 1.95 10.89
C PRO A 88 26.30 1.86 12.37
N ASN A 89 25.37 1.42 13.24
CA ASN A 89 25.60 1.21 14.67
C ASN A 89 25.91 -0.26 15.03
N ASP A 90 25.85 -1.18 14.06
CA ASP A 90 26.14 -2.59 14.28
C ASP A 90 27.51 -2.96 13.73
N ASN A 91 28.42 -3.37 14.60
CA ASN A 91 29.76 -3.84 14.26
C ASN A 91 29.76 -5.29 13.74
N ASP A 92 28.61 -5.97 13.68
CA ASP A 92 28.48 -7.32 13.15
C ASP A 92 28.56 -7.30 11.62
N LYS A 93 29.64 -7.87 11.07
CA LYS A 93 29.85 -7.98 9.62
C LYS A 93 28.83 -8.89 8.94
N ASP A 94 28.11 -9.69 9.70
CA ASP A 94 27.11 -10.65 9.25
C ASP A 94 25.67 -10.10 9.38
N ASN A 95 25.50 -8.86 9.84
CA ASN A 95 24.16 -8.27 10.00
C ASN A 95 23.62 -7.80 8.66
N LEU A 96 22.92 -8.70 8.01
CA LEU A 96 22.24 -8.43 6.75
C LEU A 96 20.92 -7.70 6.97
N HIS A 97 20.59 -6.75 6.09
CA HIS A 97 19.30 -6.08 6.08
C HIS A 97 18.16 -7.12 6.07
N TRP A 98 17.07 -6.86 6.79
CA TRP A 98 15.96 -7.80 6.96
C TRP A 98 15.37 -8.32 5.63
N ARG A 99 15.29 -7.46 4.59
CA ARG A 99 14.79 -7.87 3.27
C ARG A 99 15.67 -8.92 2.61
N MET A 100 16.99 -8.81 2.81
CA MET A 100 17.91 -9.81 2.29
C MET A 100 17.76 -11.14 3.02
N LYS A 101 17.76 -11.11 4.35
CA LYS A 101 17.50 -12.34 5.15
C LYS A 101 16.19 -12.98 4.71
N TYR A 102 15.15 -12.15 4.48
CA TYR A 102 13.86 -12.63 4.04
C TYR A 102 13.92 -13.32 2.66
N ASN A 103 14.65 -12.76 1.69
CA ASN A 103 14.86 -13.38 0.38
C ASN A 103 15.79 -14.61 0.44
N MET A 104 16.75 -14.64 1.37
CA MET A 104 17.62 -15.81 1.58
C MET A 104 16.86 -16.99 2.21
N GLU A 105 15.94 -16.73 3.09
CA GLU A 105 15.22 -17.72 3.89
C GLU A 105 13.91 -18.19 3.25
N ASN A 106 13.29 -17.35 2.42
CA ASN A 106 11.97 -17.59 1.84
C ASN A 106 12.02 -17.67 0.32
N ARG A 107 10.96 -18.23 -0.26
CA ARG A 107 10.77 -18.41 -1.70
C ARG A 107 9.41 -17.85 -2.10
N GLY A 108 9.31 -17.25 -3.27
CA GLY A 108 8.05 -16.79 -3.82
C GLY A 108 8.00 -15.29 -4.07
N ASP A 109 6.78 -14.80 -4.23
CA ASP A 109 6.50 -13.38 -4.46
C ASP A 109 6.49 -12.63 -3.13
N LEU A 110 7.67 -12.28 -2.65
CA LEU A 110 7.89 -11.76 -1.29
C LEU A 110 7.52 -10.28 -1.13
N TYR A 111 7.12 -9.60 -2.21
CA TYR A 111 6.78 -8.17 -2.19
C TYR A 111 5.66 -7.86 -3.21
N ALA A 112 4.65 -8.74 -3.25
CA ALA A 112 3.56 -8.72 -4.23
C ALA A 112 2.67 -7.48 -4.16
N THR A 113 2.58 -6.84 -3.01
CA THR A 113 1.53 -5.86 -2.69
C THR A 113 1.49 -4.68 -3.64
N HIS A 114 2.65 -4.16 -4.08
CA HIS A 114 2.76 -3.06 -5.03
C HIS A 114 2.18 -3.37 -6.42
N GLY A 115 2.27 -4.63 -6.85
CA GLY A 115 1.67 -5.08 -8.10
C GLY A 115 0.22 -5.49 -7.93
N LEU A 116 -0.10 -6.17 -6.82
CA LEU A 116 -1.42 -6.76 -6.61
C LEU A 116 -2.46 -5.75 -6.14
N GLY A 117 -2.12 -4.88 -5.17
CA GLY A 117 -3.08 -3.95 -4.57
C GLY A 117 -3.88 -3.14 -5.58
N PRO A 118 -3.22 -2.38 -6.48
CA PRO A 118 -3.93 -1.56 -7.46
C PRO A 118 -4.83 -2.35 -8.40
N VAL A 119 -4.38 -3.53 -8.88
CA VAL A 119 -5.20 -4.35 -9.80
C VAL A 119 -6.34 -5.07 -9.06
N ALA A 120 -6.13 -5.45 -7.80
CA ALA A 120 -7.18 -6.07 -6.97
C ALA A 120 -8.34 -5.11 -6.72
N GLN A 121 -8.07 -3.82 -6.51
CA GLN A 121 -9.11 -2.79 -6.41
C GLN A 121 -9.92 -2.65 -7.70
N CYS A 122 -9.27 -2.68 -8.88
CA CYS A 122 -9.96 -2.63 -10.17
C CYS A 122 -10.78 -3.89 -10.49
N MET A 123 -10.57 -4.98 -9.77
CA MET A 123 -11.26 -6.26 -9.96
C MET A 123 -12.26 -6.58 -8.84
N ASP A 124 -12.52 -5.64 -7.94
CA ASP A 124 -13.45 -5.77 -6.82
C ASP A 124 -13.13 -6.95 -5.89
N ILE A 125 -11.86 -7.26 -5.71
CA ILE A 125 -11.43 -8.32 -4.80
C ILE A 125 -11.84 -7.94 -3.36
N HIS A 126 -12.42 -8.89 -2.62
CA HIS A 126 -13.14 -8.76 -1.34
C HIS A 126 -14.47 -8.00 -1.39
N ARG A 127 -14.80 -7.38 -2.53
CA ARG A 127 -15.98 -6.50 -2.68
C ARG A 127 -16.83 -6.92 -3.88
N GLY A 128 -17.04 -8.21 -3.99
CA GLY A 128 -17.81 -8.86 -5.06
C GLY A 128 -17.10 -10.02 -5.76
N ASP A 129 -15.77 -10.16 -5.58
CA ASP A 129 -14.99 -11.30 -6.05
C ASP A 129 -13.90 -11.66 -5.01
N ARG A 130 -13.24 -12.81 -5.16
CA ARG A 130 -12.11 -13.24 -4.32
C ARG A 130 -11.20 -14.19 -5.08
N PHE A 131 -9.96 -14.37 -4.66
CA PHE A 131 -9.12 -15.44 -5.17
C PHE A 131 -9.53 -16.79 -4.62
N THR A 132 -9.43 -17.84 -5.44
CA THR A 132 -9.77 -19.21 -5.07
C THR A 132 -8.62 -20.18 -5.24
N THR A 133 -7.74 -19.91 -6.19
CA THR A 133 -6.65 -20.81 -6.58
C THR A 133 -5.42 -19.99 -6.95
N LEU A 134 -4.25 -20.47 -6.56
CA LEU A 134 -2.95 -19.91 -6.89
C LEU A 134 -2.03 -20.98 -7.45
N ILE A 135 -1.25 -20.65 -8.45
CA ILE A 135 -0.11 -21.43 -8.98
C ILE A 135 1.07 -20.49 -9.08
N ALA A 136 2.24 -20.92 -8.61
CA ALA A 136 3.46 -20.13 -8.75
C ALA A 136 4.60 -20.97 -9.34
N MET A 137 5.47 -20.28 -10.08
CA MET A 137 6.70 -20.84 -10.66
C MET A 137 7.81 -19.80 -10.56
N ASP A 138 9.02 -20.24 -10.25
CA ASP A 138 10.19 -19.37 -10.18
C ASP A 138 11.37 -19.96 -10.97
N THR A 139 12.36 -19.12 -11.20
CA THR A 139 13.69 -19.56 -11.65
C THR A 139 14.50 -20.05 -10.44
N GLU A 140 15.61 -20.73 -10.70
CA GLU A 140 16.65 -20.86 -9.68
C GLU A 140 17.21 -19.48 -9.32
N SER A 141 17.84 -19.37 -8.14
CA SER A 141 18.57 -18.19 -7.72
C SER A 141 19.99 -18.20 -8.32
N PHE A 142 20.18 -17.60 -9.48
CA PHE A 142 21.48 -17.40 -10.11
C PHE A 142 22.13 -16.09 -9.63
N ALA A 143 21.46 -14.97 -9.84
CA ALA A 143 21.94 -13.65 -9.46
C ALA A 143 22.01 -13.46 -7.93
N GLY A 144 21.04 -13.99 -7.20
CA GLY A 144 21.03 -13.93 -5.74
C GLY A 144 22.24 -14.62 -5.12
N LYS A 145 22.53 -15.85 -5.55
CA LYS A 145 23.68 -16.63 -5.09
C LYS A 145 25.00 -15.96 -5.47
N GLU A 146 25.14 -15.49 -6.71
CA GLU A 146 26.34 -14.78 -7.16
C GLU A 146 26.58 -13.52 -6.33
N TRP A 147 25.52 -12.77 -6.06
CA TRP A 147 25.60 -11.53 -5.29
C TRP A 147 26.07 -11.78 -3.84
N VAL A 148 25.51 -12.79 -3.14
CA VAL A 148 25.93 -13.17 -1.79
C VAL A 148 27.40 -13.57 -1.79
N LYS A 149 27.82 -14.45 -2.69
CA LYS A 149 29.23 -14.87 -2.82
C LYS A 149 30.15 -13.67 -3.01
N LYS A 150 29.84 -12.77 -3.93
CA LYS A 150 30.65 -11.59 -4.25
C LYS A 150 30.78 -10.61 -3.08
N ASN A 151 29.71 -10.38 -2.33
CA ASN A 151 29.66 -9.31 -1.33
C ASN A 151 29.95 -9.79 0.10
N THR A 152 29.73 -11.06 0.41
CA THR A 152 29.96 -11.63 1.75
C THR A 152 31.13 -12.60 1.81
N GLY A 153 31.60 -13.11 0.67
CA GLY A 153 32.61 -14.17 0.59
C GLY A 153 32.10 -15.55 1.01
N LYS A 154 30.80 -15.67 1.35
CA LYS A 154 30.18 -16.95 1.70
C LYS A 154 29.75 -17.70 0.43
N GLU A 155 29.96 -19.00 0.38
CA GLU A 155 29.31 -19.85 -0.61
C GLU A 155 27.80 -19.80 -0.35
N SER A 156 27.04 -19.40 -1.37
CA SER A 156 25.63 -19.04 -1.17
C SER A 156 24.70 -20.20 -1.50
N GLU A 157 24.86 -21.34 -0.88
CA GLU A 157 23.87 -22.43 -0.94
C GLU A 157 22.50 -22.00 -0.37
N GLU A 158 22.46 -20.87 0.31
CA GLU A 158 21.34 -20.44 1.16
C GLU A 158 20.43 -19.35 0.56
N PHE A 159 20.63 -18.88 -0.69
CA PHE A 159 19.70 -17.93 -1.27
C PHE A 159 18.50 -18.69 -1.87
N ARG A 160 17.40 -18.73 -1.11
CA ARG A 160 16.25 -19.58 -1.42
C ARG A 160 15.31 -18.97 -2.47
N ASN A 161 15.16 -17.63 -2.50
CA ASN A 161 14.25 -16.99 -3.45
C ASN A 161 14.83 -17.07 -4.88
N GLY A 162 14.04 -17.51 -5.83
CA GLY A 162 14.37 -17.45 -7.25
C GLY A 162 14.58 -16.02 -7.73
N ASP A 163 15.37 -15.83 -8.79
CA ASP A 163 15.61 -14.48 -9.33
C ASP A 163 14.34 -13.87 -9.93
N HIS A 164 13.45 -14.70 -10.46
CA HIS A 164 12.16 -14.28 -10.99
C HIS A 164 11.06 -15.26 -10.59
N THR A 165 9.96 -14.74 -10.04
CA THR A 165 8.76 -15.52 -9.73
C THR A 165 7.58 -15.01 -10.56
N THR A 166 6.77 -15.95 -11.06
CA THR A 166 5.48 -15.67 -11.70
C THR A 166 4.37 -16.41 -10.95
N THR A 167 3.37 -15.68 -10.49
CA THR A 167 2.23 -16.19 -9.75
C THR A 167 0.95 -15.95 -10.54
N LEU A 168 0.17 -16.99 -10.76
CA LEU A 168 -1.16 -16.92 -11.39
C LEU A 168 -2.24 -17.22 -10.36
N MET A 169 -3.26 -16.37 -10.31
CA MET A 169 -4.41 -16.54 -9.42
C MET A 169 -5.71 -16.53 -10.22
N ARG A 170 -6.63 -17.41 -9.83
CA ARG A 170 -8.00 -17.44 -10.38
C ARG A 170 -8.99 -16.95 -9.34
N THR A 171 -9.97 -16.15 -9.77
CA THR A 171 -11.02 -15.65 -8.90
C THR A 171 -12.25 -16.56 -8.91
N ALA A 172 -13.16 -16.35 -7.95
CA ALA A 172 -14.45 -17.07 -7.87
C ALA A 172 -15.34 -16.79 -9.10
N LYS A 173 -15.24 -15.62 -9.69
CA LYS A 173 -15.95 -15.26 -10.93
C LYS A 173 -15.22 -15.69 -12.21
N GLY A 174 -14.09 -16.39 -12.09
CA GLY A 174 -13.36 -16.95 -13.23
C GLY A 174 -12.40 -15.99 -13.92
N LYS A 175 -12.09 -14.85 -13.31
CA LYS A 175 -11.06 -13.90 -13.75
C LYS A 175 -9.67 -14.42 -13.39
N VAL A 176 -8.63 -13.88 -14.00
CA VAL A 176 -7.23 -14.29 -13.75
C VAL A 176 -6.37 -13.06 -13.44
N VAL A 177 -5.51 -13.20 -12.44
CA VAL A 177 -4.48 -12.21 -12.12
C VAL A 177 -3.10 -12.86 -12.21
N GLU A 178 -2.16 -12.16 -12.82
CA GLU A 178 -0.75 -12.53 -12.88
C GLU A 178 0.07 -11.53 -12.08
N ILE A 179 0.94 -12.02 -11.19
CA ILE A 179 1.89 -11.19 -10.45
C ILE A 179 3.29 -11.70 -10.71
N GLN A 180 4.24 -10.76 -10.91
CA GLN A 180 5.65 -11.06 -11.10
C GLN A 180 6.50 -10.36 -10.03
N HIS A 181 7.56 -11.04 -9.60
CA HIS A 181 8.53 -10.50 -8.65
C HIS A 181 9.95 -10.74 -9.12
N ASN A 182 10.78 -9.69 -9.13
CA ASN A 182 12.20 -9.77 -9.43
C ASN A 182 12.94 -8.59 -8.81
N VAL A 183 13.89 -8.87 -7.91
CA VAL A 183 14.65 -7.83 -7.20
C VAL A 183 16.17 -7.97 -7.34
N MET A 184 16.62 -8.97 -8.12
CA MET A 184 18.04 -9.32 -8.21
C MET A 184 18.66 -9.11 -9.59
N THR A 185 17.86 -8.99 -10.65
CA THR A 185 18.40 -8.89 -12.01
C THR A 185 18.25 -7.48 -12.59
N PRO A 186 19.16 -7.05 -13.47
CA PRO A 186 19.10 -5.73 -14.10
C PRO A 186 17.86 -5.59 -14.98
N GLN A 187 16.83 -4.95 -14.46
CA GLN A 187 15.62 -4.56 -15.19
C GLN A 187 15.20 -3.16 -14.78
N PRO A 188 14.64 -2.35 -15.72
CA PRO A 188 14.00 -1.10 -15.36
C PRO A 188 12.86 -1.35 -14.37
N TYR A 189 12.67 -0.42 -13.43
CA TYR A 189 11.55 -0.47 -12.49
C TYR A 189 10.23 -0.67 -13.22
N ASN A 190 9.44 -1.67 -12.80
CA ASN A 190 8.21 -2.02 -13.47
C ASN A 190 7.23 -2.69 -12.51
N ARG A 191 6.02 -2.13 -12.41
CA ARG A 191 4.91 -2.76 -11.68
C ARG A 191 3.88 -3.42 -12.61
N LEU A 192 4.15 -3.48 -13.92
CA LEU A 192 3.25 -3.88 -15.00
C LEU A 192 1.99 -3.01 -15.02
N PHE A 193 1.08 -3.20 -14.12
CA PHE A 193 -0.25 -2.62 -14.07
C PHE A 193 -0.94 -2.66 -15.42
N LYS A 194 -1.49 -3.83 -15.74
CA LYS A 194 -2.28 -4.02 -16.96
C LYS A 194 -3.66 -4.52 -16.59
N LEU A 195 -4.66 -3.98 -17.24
CA LEU A 195 -6.04 -4.41 -17.15
C LEU A 195 -6.52 -4.82 -18.54
N THR A 196 -7.03 -6.04 -18.67
CA THR A 196 -7.70 -6.53 -19.86
C THR A 196 -9.17 -6.70 -19.55
N GLY A 197 -10.00 -5.90 -20.17
CA GLY A 197 -11.45 -5.98 -20.05
C GLY A 197 -12.11 -6.43 -21.35
N THR A 198 -13.40 -6.68 -21.31
CA THR A 198 -14.19 -7.09 -22.48
C THR A 198 -14.34 -5.99 -23.54
N LYS A 199 -14.10 -4.73 -23.16
CA LYS A 199 -14.24 -3.55 -24.03
C LYS A 199 -13.02 -2.64 -24.04
N GLY A 200 -12.02 -2.86 -23.20
CA GLY A 200 -10.85 -2.00 -23.13
C GLY A 200 -9.66 -2.65 -22.48
N TYR A 201 -8.52 -2.03 -22.70
CA TYR A 201 -7.22 -2.43 -22.18
C TYR A 201 -6.47 -1.21 -21.65
N ALA A 202 -5.81 -1.36 -20.53
CA ALA A 202 -4.91 -0.37 -19.94
C ALA A 202 -3.54 -0.97 -19.67
N THR A 203 -2.47 -0.22 -19.89
CA THR A 203 -1.10 -0.59 -19.48
C THR A 203 -0.33 0.64 -19.07
N LYS A 204 0.45 0.52 -17.98
CA LYS A 204 1.28 1.62 -17.48
C LYS A 204 2.72 1.57 -18.00
N TYR A 205 3.29 0.39 -18.08
CA TYR A 205 4.70 0.21 -18.42
C TYR A 205 4.88 -0.48 -19.77
N PRO A 206 5.86 -0.06 -20.60
CA PRO A 206 6.82 1.04 -20.35
C PRO A 206 6.23 2.43 -20.57
N THR A 207 5.03 2.54 -21.12
CA THR A 207 4.30 3.78 -21.39
C THR A 207 2.83 3.63 -20.99
N GLU A 208 2.25 4.71 -20.49
CA GLU A 208 0.83 4.76 -20.12
C GLU A 208 -0.04 4.80 -21.36
N GLU A 209 -0.77 3.73 -21.64
CA GLU A 209 -1.58 3.58 -22.85
C GLU A 209 -2.92 2.91 -22.58
N PHE A 210 -3.91 3.23 -23.42
CA PHE A 210 -5.23 2.62 -23.44
C PHE A 210 -5.61 2.19 -24.84
N ALA A 211 -6.25 1.02 -24.97
CA ALA A 211 -6.93 0.59 -26.19
C ALA A 211 -8.41 0.33 -25.85
N ILE A 212 -9.33 0.95 -26.60
CA ILE A 212 -10.75 0.98 -26.28
C ILE A 212 -11.54 0.49 -27.51
N ALA A 213 -12.50 -0.41 -27.30
CA ALA A 213 -13.43 -0.84 -28.35
C ALA A 213 -14.36 0.32 -28.77
N GLY A 214 -14.81 0.33 -30.01
CA GLY A 214 -15.59 1.45 -30.57
C GLY A 214 -16.91 1.73 -29.83
N ASP A 215 -17.49 0.72 -29.19
CA ASP A 215 -18.73 0.82 -28.40
C ASP A 215 -18.49 0.93 -26.87
N ALA A 216 -17.24 0.88 -26.41
CA ALA A 216 -16.87 0.83 -25.00
C ALA A 216 -17.36 2.04 -24.20
N LEU A 217 -17.43 3.21 -24.85
CA LEU A 217 -17.79 4.45 -24.19
C LEU A 217 -19.31 4.69 -24.13
N THR A 218 -20.11 3.76 -24.66
CA THR A 218 -21.57 3.84 -24.62
C THR A 218 -22.05 3.55 -23.18
N GLY A 219 -22.78 4.50 -22.59
CA GLY A 219 -23.29 4.37 -21.23
C GLY A 219 -22.28 4.69 -20.14
N THR A 220 -21.10 5.18 -20.51
CA THR A 220 -20.08 5.70 -19.58
C THR A 220 -20.10 7.22 -19.56
N ASP A 221 -19.44 7.80 -18.55
CA ASP A 221 -19.16 9.23 -18.47
C ASP A 221 -17.94 9.66 -19.31
N ALA A 222 -17.27 8.72 -19.96
CA ALA A 222 -16.11 8.98 -20.79
C ALA A 222 -16.42 9.92 -21.98
N PRO A 223 -15.45 10.71 -22.44
CA PRO A 223 -15.63 11.55 -23.61
C PRO A 223 -15.95 10.71 -24.84
N LYS A 224 -16.90 11.17 -25.65
CA LYS A 224 -17.13 10.56 -26.97
C LYS A 224 -15.92 10.80 -27.87
N MET A 225 -15.46 9.76 -28.52
CA MET A 225 -14.27 9.78 -29.36
C MET A 225 -14.59 9.15 -30.72
N ASP A 226 -14.20 9.84 -31.79
CA ASP A 226 -14.30 9.30 -33.14
C ASP A 226 -13.06 8.45 -33.47
N ASN A 227 -13.26 7.48 -34.37
CA ASN A 227 -12.19 6.66 -34.94
C ASN A 227 -11.37 5.83 -33.90
N ILE A 228 -11.95 5.49 -32.76
CA ILE A 228 -11.34 4.53 -31.85
C ILE A 228 -11.59 3.10 -32.32
N ASN A 229 -10.59 2.24 -32.16
CA ASN A 229 -10.71 0.81 -32.39
C ASN A 229 -9.75 0.03 -31.46
N ALA A 230 -10.12 -1.20 -31.17
CA ALA A 230 -9.38 -2.03 -30.22
C ALA A 230 -8.04 -2.60 -30.76
N HIS A 231 -7.68 -2.36 -32.02
CA HIS A 231 -6.43 -2.83 -32.62
C HIS A 231 -5.24 -1.90 -32.36
N GLY A 232 -5.50 -0.69 -31.85
CA GLY A 232 -4.46 0.29 -31.56
C GLY A 232 -4.71 1.02 -30.26
N PHE A 233 -3.67 1.66 -29.74
CA PHE A 233 -3.81 2.56 -28.61
C PHE A 233 -4.50 3.86 -29.03
N LEU A 234 -5.13 4.52 -28.06
CA LEU A 234 -5.63 5.88 -28.23
C LEU A 234 -4.50 6.82 -28.65
N ASN A 235 -4.79 7.76 -29.54
CA ASN A 235 -3.84 8.82 -29.84
C ASN A 235 -3.65 9.77 -28.64
N ALA A 236 -2.67 10.66 -28.71
CA ALA A 236 -2.30 11.55 -27.60
C ALA A 236 -3.47 12.46 -27.14
N GLU A 237 -4.30 12.96 -28.07
CA GLU A 237 -5.44 13.81 -27.75
C GLU A 237 -6.56 13.02 -27.06
N GLN A 238 -6.89 11.83 -27.60
CA GLN A 238 -7.89 10.93 -27.04
C GLN A 238 -7.48 10.47 -25.63
N LYS A 239 -6.22 10.04 -25.47
CA LYS A 239 -5.66 9.65 -24.17
C LYS A 239 -5.73 10.80 -23.16
N LYS A 240 -5.31 12.01 -23.57
CA LYS A 240 -5.38 13.19 -22.71
C LYS A 240 -6.80 13.49 -22.27
N ALA A 241 -7.76 13.50 -23.19
CA ALA A 241 -9.17 13.75 -22.87
C ALA A 241 -9.73 12.71 -21.88
N LEU A 242 -9.36 11.43 -22.05
CA LEU A 242 -9.77 10.35 -21.15
C LEU A 242 -9.18 10.56 -19.76
N MET A 243 -7.88 10.80 -19.65
CA MET A 243 -7.19 11.00 -18.39
C MET A 243 -7.64 12.28 -17.65
N GLU A 244 -8.00 13.34 -18.39
CA GLU A 244 -8.56 14.56 -17.81
C GLU A 244 -9.97 14.34 -17.24
N LYS A 245 -10.81 13.57 -17.93
CA LYS A 245 -12.15 13.24 -17.43
C LYS A 245 -12.11 12.42 -16.15
N TYR A 246 -11.18 11.47 -16.05
CA TYR A 246 -11.06 10.56 -14.91
C TYR A 246 -10.03 11.04 -13.88
N ARG A 247 -9.90 12.36 -13.68
CA ARG A 247 -9.15 12.90 -12.54
C ARG A 247 -9.78 12.43 -11.23
N HIS A 248 -8.94 11.84 -10.38
CA HIS A 248 -9.45 11.31 -9.13
C HIS A 248 -9.56 12.41 -8.07
N PRO A 249 -10.74 12.59 -7.40
CA PRO A 249 -10.96 13.66 -6.42
C PRO A 249 -9.94 13.65 -5.26
N ILE A 250 -9.50 12.47 -4.83
CA ILE A 250 -8.47 12.32 -3.81
C ILE A 250 -7.14 12.94 -4.27
N LEU A 251 -6.74 12.69 -5.51
CA LEU A 251 -5.50 13.26 -6.04
C LEU A 251 -5.63 14.78 -6.24
N GLU A 252 -6.76 15.28 -6.70
CA GLU A 252 -7.00 16.72 -6.78
C GLU A 252 -6.85 17.41 -5.42
N LYS A 253 -7.32 16.76 -4.35
CA LYS A 253 -7.26 17.30 -2.99
C LYS A 253 -5.85 17.26 -2.39
N TYR A 254 -5.07 16.21 -2.65
CA TYR A 254 -3.85 15.93 -1.90
C TYR A 254 -2.55 15.92 -2.73
N ALA A 255 -2.58 15.58 -4.02
CA ALA A 255 -1.36 15.30 -4.79
C ALA A 255 -0.41 16.50 -4.91
N GLU A 256 -0.93 17.72 -5.05
CA GLU A 256 -0.08 18.90 -5.18
C GLU A 256 0.77 19.16 -3.93
N LYS A 257 0.17 18.98 -2.74
CA LYS A 257 0.86 19.14 -1.45
C LYS A 257 1.94 18.09 -1.24
N GLY A 258 1.74 16.89 -1.80
CA GLY A 258 2.65 15.75 -1.67
C GLY A 258 3.72 15.64 -2.74
N ARG A 259 3.65 16.42 -3.82
CA ARG A 259 4.48 16.25 -5.05
C ARG A 259 6.00 16.13 -4.80
N HIS A 260 6.51 16.77 -3.76
CA HIS A 260 7.93 16.76 -3.40
C HIS A 260 8.28 15.75 -2.29
N LEU A 261 7.32 14.96 -1.86
CA LEU A 261 7.50 13.94 -0.83
C LEU A 261 7.76 12.57 -1.45
N GLY A 262 7.98 11.55 -0.61
CA GLY A 262 8.35 10.22 -1.03
C GLY A 262 7.47 9.62 -2.14
N HIS A 263 8.09 8.86 -3.03
CA HIS A 263 7.45 8.15 -4.14
C HIS A 263 6.55 9.03 -5.03
N GLY A 264 6.97 10.27 -5.32
CA GLY A 264 6.20 11.19 -6.17
C GLY A 264 4.91 11.69 -5.54
N GLY A 265 4.77 11.55 -4.22
CA GLY A 265 3.63 12.02 -3.45
C GLY A 265 2.61 10.93 -3.07
N MET A 266 2.76 9.70 -3.56
CA MET A 266 1.87 8.58 -3.23
C MET A 266 1.75 8.36 -1.72
N ASP A 267 2.87 8.41 -0.98
CA ASP A 267 2.91 8.23 0.47
C ASP A 267 2.05 9.29 1.18
N TYR A 268 2.20 10.53 0.76
CA TYR A 268 1.43 11.64 1.35
C TYR A 268 -0.08 11.51 1.09
N VAL A 269 -0.47 11.09 -0.12
CA VAL A 269 -1.88 10.88 -0.46
C VAL A 269 -2.46 9.73 0.38
N MET A 270 -1.75 8.63 0.48
CA MET A 270 -2.11 7.47 1.29
C MET A 270 -2.32 7.84 2.76
N ASP A 271 -1.32 8.48 3.38
CA ASP A 271 -1.39 8.90 4.78
C ASP A 271 -2.52 9.91 5.02
N SER A 272 -2.70 10.84 4.08
CA SER A 272 -3.79 11.82 4.16
C SER A 272 -5.17 11.16 4.11
N ARG A 273 -5.33 10.10 3.30
CA ARG A 273 -6.56 9.32 3.22
C ARG A 273 -6.80 8.50 4.50
N LEU A 274 -5.77 7.87 5.03
CA LEU A 274 -5.87 7.17 6.31
C LEU A 274 -6.36 8.11 7.41
N VAL A 275 -5.72 9.26 7.55
CA VAL A 275 -6.11 10.27 8.55
C VAL A 275 -7.53 10.77 8.31
N TYR A 276 -7.90 11.07 7.08
CA TYR A 276 -9.25 11.51 6.71
C TYR A 276 -10.32 10.48 7.09
N CYS A 277 -10.12 9.21 6.74
CA CYS A 277 -11.07 8.15 7.10
C CYS A 277 -11.21 7.99 8.62
N LEU A 278 -10.10 8.00 9.36
CA LEU A 278 -10.14 7.90 10.82
C LEU A 278 -10.82 9.10 11.48
N GLN A 279 -10.57 10.32 11.00
CA GLN A 279 -11.16 11.54 11.54
C GLN A 279 -12.69 11.61 11.35
N HIS A 280 -13.20 11.02 10.26
CA HIS A 280 -14.62 11.05 9.94
C HIS A 280 -15.36 9.74 10.27
N GLY A 281 -14.66 8.74 10.86
CA GLY A 281 -15.26 7.44 11.17
C GLY A 281 -15.70 6.66 9.93
N LEU A 282 -14.99 6.83 8.81
CA LEU A 282 -15.27 6.18 7.53
C LEU A 282 -14.55 4.82 7.42
N PRO A 283 -15.07 3.91 6.60
CA PRO A 283 -14.31 2.74 6.17
C PRO A 283 -12.95 3.16 5.57
N LEU A 284 -11.93 2.36 5.82
CA LEU A 284 -10.60 2.59 5.23
C LEU A 284 -10.59 2.20 3.75
N ASP A 285 -9.76 2.87 2.97
CA ASP A 285 -9.56 2.54 1.54
C ASP A 285 -8.93 1.15 1.36
N MET A 286 -8.11 0.73 2.30
CA MET A 286 -7.52 -0.60 2.39
C MET A 286 -7.70 -1.12 3.81
N ASP A 287 -8.22 -2.32 3.95
CA ASP A 287 -8.53 -2.91 5.26
C ASP A 287 -7.65 -4.14 5.58
N VAL A 288 -7.96 -4.80 6.67
CA VAL A 288 -7.20 -5.98 7.12
C VAL A 288 -7.34 -7.17 6.16
N TYR A 289 -8.43 -7.26 5.39
CA TYR A 289 -8.64 -8.32 4.42
C TYR A 289 -7.80 -8.09 3.17
N ASP A 290 -7.72 -6.84 2.67
CA ASP A 290 -6.80 -6.43 1.60
C ASP A 290 -5.35 -6.76 2.00
N MET A 291 -4.95 -6.38 3.21
CA MET A 291 -3.63 -6.68 3.76
C MET A 291 -3.32 -8.18 3.77
N ALA A 292 -4.23 -8.99 4.29
CA ALA A 292 -4.02 -10.43 4.38
C ALA A 292 -3.92 -11.09 3.00
N GLU A 293 -4.78 -10.71 2.07
CA GLU A 293 -4.80 -11.29 0.73
C GLU A 293 -3.54 -10.92 -0.07
N TRP A 294 -3.12 -9.66 -0.02
CA TRP A 294 -1.94 -9.23 -0.76
C TRP A 294 -0.64 -9.78 -0.17
N CYS A 295 -0.58 -10.01 1.14
CA CYS A 295 0.58 -10.60 1.81
C CYS A 295 0.65 -12.13 1.74
N ALA A 296 -0.47 -12.81 1.44
CA ALA A 296 -0.53 -14.28 1.40
C ALA A 296 0.27 -14.90 0.23
N LEU A 297 0.57 -14.12 -0.83
CA LEU A 297 1.20 -14.64 -2.05
C LEU A 297 2.57 -15.28 -1.79
N GLY A 298 3.36 -14.73 -0.88
CA GLY A 298 4.68 -15.25 -0.58
C GLY A 298 4.62 -16.71 -0.12
N GLU A 299 3.85 -17.00 0.92
CA GLU A 299 3.75 -18.36 1.46
C GLU A 299 2.95 -19.31 0.54
N LEU A 300 1.82 -18.87 -0.02
CA LEU A 300 1.05 -19.69 -0.96
C LEU A 300 1.84 -20.02 -2.22
N GLY A 301 2.64 -19.08 -2.72
CA GLY A 301 3.56 -19.29 -3.83
C GLY A 301 4.64 -20.32 -3.48
N ALA A 302 5.25 -20.20 -2.31
CA ALA A 302 6.24 -21.18 -1.84
C ALA A 302 5.63 -22.59 -1.74
N ILE A 303 4.43 -22.71 -1.18
CA ILE A 303 3.71 -24.00 -1.09
C ILE A 303 3.48 -24.57 -2.50
N SER A 304 3.06 -23.76 -3.47
CA SER A 304 2.88 -24.20 -4.86
C SER A 304 4.18 -24.74 -5.45
N MET A 305 5.25 -23.96 -5.37
CA MET A 305 6.54 -24.30 -5.96
C MET A 305 7.22 -25.51 -5.29
N ASP A 306 7.11 -25.62 -3.95
CA ASP A 306 7.65 -26.77 -3.21
C ASP A 306 6.85 -28.07 -3.49
N ASN A 307 5.65 -27.96 -4.11
CA ASN A 307 4.82 -29.06 -4.59
C ASN A 307 4.79 -29.14 -6.14
N ASN A 308 5.93 -28.92 -6.81
CA ASN A 308 6.05 -28.99 -8.28
C ASN A 308 5.09 -28.03 -9.01
N CYS A 309 4.95 -26.82 -8.54
CA CYS A 309 4.05 -25.80 -9.08
C CYS A 309 2.56 -26.26 -9.11
N ALA A 310 2.16 -27.08 -8.15
CA ALA A 310 0.79 -27.51 -8.05
C ALA A 310 -0.14 -26.35 -7.64
N ALA A 311 -1.42 -26.47 -8.03
CA ALA A 311 -2.42 -25.49 -7.63
C ALA A 311 -2.67 -25.56 -6.11
N VAL A 312 -2.71 -24.40 -5.47
CA VAL A 312 -2.97 -24.22 -4.05
C VAL A 312 -4.31 -23.48 -3.87
N THR A 313 -5.10 -23.91 -2.91
CA THR A 313 -6.34 -23.20 -2.55
C THR A 313 -5.99 -21.89 -1.87
N PHE A 314 -6.55 -20.80 -2.40
CA PHE A 314 -6.44 -19.49 -1.76
C PHE A 314 -7.46 -19.36 -0.63
N PRO A 315 -7.06 -19.00 0.59
CA PRO A 315 -7.98 -18.84 1.72
C PRO A 315 -9.05 -17.77 1.46
N ASP A 316 -10.23 -17.95 2.01
CA ASP A 316 -11.23 -16.87 2.08
C ASP A 316 -11.06 -16.11 3.39
N PHE A 317 -10.29 -15.04 3.34
CA PHE A 317 -10.01 -14.20 4.50
C PHE A 317 -11.25 -13.46 5.01
N THR A 318 -12.26 -13.26 4.16
CA THR A 318 -13.51 -12.57 4.53
C THR A 318 -14.57 -13.51 5.11
N ARG A 319 -14.31 -14.83 5.15
CA ARG A 319 -15.27 -15.84 5.63
C ARG A 319 -16.64 -15.77 4.93
N GLY A 320 -16.63 -15.48 3.63
CA GLY A 320 -17.83 -15.36 2.80
C GLY A 320 -18.36 -13.93 2.63
N TYR A 321 -17.88 -12.98 3.41
CA TYR A 321 -18.40 -11.60 3.36
C TYR A 321 -18.09 -10.89 2.03
N TRP A 322 -17.08 -11.32 1.27
CA TRP A 322 -16.76 -10.80 -0.05
C TRP A 322 -17.96 -10.71 -1.00
N ASN A 323 -18.98 -11.55 -0.82
CA ASN A 323 -20.16 -11.59 -1.68
C ASN A 323 -21.28 -10.62 -1.23
N GLU A 324 -21.19 -10.09 -0.01
CA GLU A 324 -22.19 -9.15 0.54
C GLU A 324 -21.90 -7.70 0.12
N VAL A 325 -20.63 -7.36 -0.05
CA VAL A 325 -20.19 -6.05 -0.53
C VAL A 325 -20.00 -6.10 -2.04
N LYS A 326 -20.42 -5.06 -2.77
CA LYS A 326 -20.28 -5.03 -4.23
C LYS A 326 -19.58 -3.75 -4.67
N GLY A 327 -18.49 -3.94 -5.39
CA GLY A 327 -17.69 -2.87 -5.95
C GLY A 327 -16.75 -2.21 -4.93
N TYR A 328 -15.53 -1.94 -5.36
CA TYR A 328 -14.61 -1.12 -4.61
C TYR A 328 -15.00 0.36 -4.71
N THR A 329 -15.05 1.06 -3.61
CA THR A 329 -15.32 2.51 -3.58
C THR A 329 -14.55 3.19 -2.46
N HIS A 330 -14.02 4.38 -2.73
CA HIS A 330 -13.50 5.25 -1.68
C HIS A 330 -14.67 5.87 -0.90
N ALA A 331 -14.55 5.89 0.42
CA ALA A 331 -15.55 6.53 1.28
C ALA A 331 -15.29 8.04 1.40
N TYR A 332 -16.36 8.82 1.43
CA TYR A 332 -16.30 10.28 1.61
C TYR A 332 -17.21 10.73 2.74
N ALA A 333 -16.75 11.70 3.50
CA ALA A 333 -17.56 12.38 4.49
C ALA A 333 -18.63 13.24 3.80
N THR A 334 -19.76 13.40 4.46
CA THR A 334 -20.75 14.40 4.03
C THR A 334 -20.23 15.81 4.28
N PRO A 335 -20.72 16.84 3.57
CA PRO A 335 -20.33 18.24 3.84
C PRO A 335 -20.53 18.67 5.31
N ALA A 336 -21.53 18.11 5.98
CA ALA A 336 -21.77 18.39 7.40
C ALA A 336 -20.67 17.80 8.30
N GLN A 337 -20.24 16.56 8.03
CA GLN A 337 -19.13 15.91 8.75
C GLN A 337 -17.80 16.63 8.49
N GLU A 338 -17.55 17.10 7.27
CA GLU A 338 -16.34 17.88 6.95
C GLU A 338 -16.35 19.21 7.72
N ALA A 339 -17.46 19.94 7.73
CA ALA A 339 -17.58 21.19 8.46
C ALA A 339 -17.42 20.99 9.98
N GLU A 340 -17.97 19.92 10.55
CA GLU A 340 -17.80 19.58 11.96
C GLU A 340 -16.33 19.30 12.29
N GLN A 341 -15.63 18.55 11.43
CA GLN A 341 -14.22 18.23 11.61
C GLN A 341 -13.32 19.46 11.48
N GLU A 342 -13.61 20.37 10.55
CA GLU A 342 -12.88 21.64 10.42
C GLU A 342 -13.05 22.49 11.68
N ALA A 343 -14.27 22.63 12.17
CA ALA A 343 -14.54 23.37 13.41
C ALA A 343 -13.81 22.73 14.61
N TYR A 344 -13.76 21.40 14.68
CA TYR A 344 -12.99 20.70 15.71
C TYR A 344 -11.48 20.94 15.56
N ALA A 345 -10.94 20.87 14.34
CA ALA A 345 -9.52 21.09 14.07
C ALA A 345 -9.08 22.51 14.45
N ASP A 346 -9.92 23.50 14.15
CA ASP A 346 -9.67 24.90 14.56
C ASP A 346 -9.69 25.07 16.08
N ALA A 347 -10.69 24.48 16.72
CA ALA A 347 -10.80 24.49 18.19
C ALA A 347 -9.61 23.77 18.85
N TYR A 348 -9.19 22.63 18.29
CA TYR A 348 -8.02 21.88 18.77
C TYR A 348 -6.74 22.68 18.60
N THR A 349 -6.53 23.29 17.44
CA THR A 349 -5.35 24.12 17.16
C THR A 349 -5.26 25.31 18.13
N ALA A 350 -6.37 25.97 18.39
CA ALA A 350 -6.45 27.05 19.38
C ALA A 350 -6.13 26.55 20.80
N ALA A 351 -6.71 25.41 21.19
CA ALA A 351 -6.46 24.78 22.49
C ALA A 351 -5.01 24.33 22.64
N GLN A 352 -4.39 23.81 21.58
CA GLN A 352 -2.99 23.43 21.56
C GLN A 352 -2.06 24.62 21.77
N LYS A 353 -2.29 25.74 21.07
CA LYS A 353 -1.53 26.98 21.26
C LYS A 353 -1.63 27.48 22.69
N GLU A 354 -2.83 27.47 23.26
CA GLU A 354 -3.09 27.86 24.65
C GLU A 354 -2.40 26.90 25.65
N ALA A 355 -2.45 25.59 25.41
CA ALA A 355 -1.80 24.59 26.28
C ALA A 355 -0.28 24.71 26.23
N VAL A 356 0.32 24.92 25.05
CA VAL A 356 1.76 25.16 24.86
C VAL A 356 2.21 26.37 25.65
N ALA A 357 1.44 27.46 25.59
CA ALA A 357 1.75 28.67 26.35
C ALA A 357 1.62 28.46 27.87
N LYS A 358 0.51 27.82 28.34
CA LYS A 358 0.28 27.50 29.76
C LYS A 358 1.38 26.59 30.34
N LEU A 359 1.87 25.64 29.57
CA LEU A 359 2.94 24.72 29.97
C LEU A 359 4.34 25.29 29.76
N LYS A 360 4.46 26.49 29.15
CA LYS A 360 5.73 27.15 28.80
C LYS A 360 6.68 26.24 28.00
N LEU A 361 6.12 25.48 27.07
CA LEU A 361 6.87 24.45 26.37
C LEU A 361 8.03 25.00 25.54
N TRP A 362 7.86 26.16 24.88
CA TRP A 362 8.94 26.77 24.10
C TRP A 362 10.08 27.27 24.99
N GLU A 363 9.77 27.90 26.10
CA GLU A 363 10.79 28.37 27.09
C GLU A 363 11.58 27.19 27.64
N LEU A 364 10.91 26.07 27.96
CA LEU A 364 11.54 24.86 28.47
C LEU A 364 12.37 24.14 27.39
N TYR A 365 11.90 24.11 26.14
CA TYR A 365 12.62 23.56 25.01
C TYR A 365 13.92 24.34 24.75
N ASP A 366 13.85 25.67 24.69
CA ASP A 366 15.01 26.52 24.45
C ASP A 366 16.02 26.40 25.61
N ALA A 367 15.54 26.33 26.85
CA ALA A 367 16.39 26.10 27.99
C ALA A 367 17.09 24.72 27.93
N ALA A 368 16.39 23.67 27.47
CA ALA A 368 16.96 22.34 27.29
C ALA A 368 17.99 22.28 26.15
N LYS A 369 17.69 22.97 25.04
CA LYS A 369 18.55 23.03 23.85
C LYS A 369 19.86 23.76 24.12
N ASN A 370 19.81 24.86 24.88
CA ASN A 370 20.94 25.75 25.13
C ASN A 370 21.76 25.39 26.39
N ALA A 371 21.33 24.38 27.17
CA ALA A 371 22.04 23.95 28.37
C ALA A 371 23.18 22.97 28.04
N GLU A 372 24.23 22.98 28.85
CA GLU A 372 25.40 22.10 28.74
C GLU A 372 25.62 21.24 30.00
N GLY A 373 26.30 20.10 29.84
CA GLY A 373 26.73 19.23 30.93
C GLY A 373 25.57 18.73 31.81
N LYS A 374 25.77 18.74 33.13
CA LYS A 374 24.76 18.27 34.12
C LYS A 374 23.48 19.11 34.13
N THR A 375 23.56 20.39 33.72
CA THR A 375 22.41 21.30 33.61
C THR A 375 21.47 20.88 32.46
N LYS A 376 22.02 20.31 31.40
CA LYS A 376 21.26 19.79 30.23
C LYS A 376 20.29 18.70 30.66
N THR A 377 20.73 17.72 31.43
CA THR A 377 19.89 16.62 31.92
C THR A 377 18.70 17.11 32.72
N GLY A 378 18.90 18.13 33.58
CA GLY A 378 17.83 18.72 34.38
C GLY A 378 16.83 19.51 33.57
N ALA A 379 17.29 20.29 32.58
CA ALA A 379 16.44 21.06 31.67
C ALA A 379 15.61 20.16 30.75
N THR A 380 16.24 19.11 30.17
CA THR A 380 15.56 18.11 29.34
C THR A 380 14.43 17.40 30.10
N LYS A 381 14.70 16.94 31.33
CA LYS A 381 13.67 16.30 32.18
C LYS A 381 12.49 17.25 32.49
N LYS A 382 12.75 18.54 32.69
CA LYS A 382 11.66 19.52 32.90
C LYS A 382 10.80 19.68 31.64
N TYR A 383 11.41 19.78 30.47
CA TYR A 383 10.71 19.83 29.19
C TYR A 383 9.88 18.58 28.95
N GLU A 384 10.47 17.38 29.06
CA GLU A 384 9.79 16.10 28.89
C GLU A 384 8.58 15.95 29.83
N LYS A 385 8.72 16.33 31.08
CA LYS A 385 7.63 16.31 32.06
C LYS A 385 6.50 17.28 31.71
N ALA A 386 6.81 18.42 31.13
CA ALA A 386 5.80 19.38 30.67
C ALA A 386 5.15 18.90 29.38
N ALA A 387 5.94 18.40 28.42
CA ALA A 387 5.44 17.84 27.16
C ALA A 387 4.50 16.65 27.37
N ALA A 388 4.80 15.75 28.30
CA ALA A 388 3.91 14.64 28.67
C ALA A 388 2.52 15.06 29.22
N ARG A 389 2.33 16.33 29.53
CA ARG A 389 1.04 16.88 29.97
C ARG A 389 0.25 17.60 28.89
N LEU A 390 0.84 17.74 27.68
CA LEU A 390 0.25 18.56 26.63
C LEU A 390 -1.15 18.09 26.26
N ASP A 391 -1.32 16.81 25.95
CA ASP A 391 -2.61 16.25 25.52
C ASP A 391 -3.69 16.40 26.60
N SER A 392 -3.35 16.08 27.84
CA SER A 392 -4.29 16.27 28.96
C SER A 392 -4.67 17.73 29.17
N GLN A 393 -3.77 18.67 28.90
CA GLN A 393 -4.06 20.10 29.00
C GLN A 393 -4.94 20.59 27.83
N ILE A 394 -4.71 20.09 26.61
CA ILE A 394 -5.56 20.36 25.45
C ILE A 394 -6.98 19.87 25.72
N GLU A 395 -7.13 18.62 26.16
CA GLU A 395 -8.45 18.07 26.49
C GLU A 395 -9.20 18.88 27.55
N LYS A 396 -8.49 19.35 28.58
CA LYS A 396 -9.11 20.23 29.59
C LYS A 396 -9.63 21.53 29.00
N ILE A 397 -8.85 22.16 28.10
CA ILE A 397 -9.25 23.41 27.45
C ILE A 397 -10.47 23.18 26.55
N LEU A 398 -10.49 22.08 25.78
CA LEU A 398 -11.61 21.72 24.92
C LEU A 398 -12.90 21.41 25.71
N LYS A 399 -12.80 20.76 26.88
CA LYS A 399 -13.94 20.48 27.74
C LYS A 399 -14.55 21.71 28.37
N VAL A 400 -13.77 22.75 28.61
CA VAL A 400 -14.27 24.02 29.18
C VAL A 400 -14.97 24.90 28.13
N LYS A 401 -14.64 24.66 26.83
CA LYS A 401 -15.21 25.42 25.70
C LYS A 401 -16.46 24.77 25.07
N LYS A 402 -16.83 23.55 25.50
CA LYS A 402 -18.12 22.90 25.23
C LYS A 402 -19.13 23.28 26.29
#